data_5602286fd05f00bf2425860e8f6d8355
#
_entry.id   5602286fd05f00bf2425860e8f6d8355
#
_cell.length_a   1.000
_cell.length_b   1.000
_cell.length_c   1.000
_cell.angle_alpha   90.00
_cell.angle_beta   90.00
_cell.angle_gamma   90.00
#
_symmetry.space_group_name_H-M   'P 1'
#
loop_
_entity.id
_entity.type
_entity.pdbx_description
1 polymer ?
#
loop_
_entity_poly.entity_id
_entity_poly.type
_entity_poly.pdbx_seq_one_letter_code
_entity_poly.pdbx_strand_id
1 'polypeptide(L)'
;MSTGAKAPYSEALAKAESLLTFLQPACERIEIAGSLRRQKAEIGDIELVAIAHRTPILDMFGQASGHTCDVAELLEREAIPRVKQGRKVDGERMKGFMWEGMGVDLFLCQPETWAMCLLIRTGSKAYAQWFMTSRRKNGALPSGMSVTDQRLYHHDEPVPGIVEERDLYVAINHERDRQHAPLIRYHKPQDRSETIWKVQR
;
A
#
# COMPACT_ATOMS: atom_id res chain seq x y z
N MET A 1 -6.58 0.73 16.36
CA MET A 1 -7.10 2.10 16.41
C MET A 1 -5.94 2.98 16.82
N SER A 2 -5.64 4.03 16.04
CA SER A 2 -4.59 4.99 16.39
C SER A 2 -5.02 5.74 17.67
N THR A 3 -4.23 5.64 18.73
CA THR A 3 -4.45 6.33 20.01
C THR A 3 -3.69 7.65 20.12
N GLY A 4 -3.03 8.07 19.05
CA GLY A 4 -2.31 9.35 18.95
C GLY A 4 -3.27 10.52 18.68
N ALA A 5 -2.88 11.73 19.09
CA ALA A 5 -3.59 12.95 18.71
C ALA A 5 -3.60 13.05 17.17
N LYS A 6 -4.77 13.34 16.60
CA LYS A 6 -4.88 13.54 15.16
C LYS A 6 -4.35 14.92 14.80
N ALA A 7 -3.71 15.02 13.63
CA ALA A 7 -3.25 16.26 13.05
C ALA A 7 -4.17 16.70 11.89
N PRO A 8 -4.31 18.02 11.64
CA PRO A 8 -4.94 18.54 10.43
C PRO A 8 -4.25 18.01 9.17
N TYR A 9 -5.00 17.86 8.08
CA TYR A 9 -4.49 17.35 6.80
C TYR A 9 -3.21 18.07 6.33
N SER A 10 -3.18 19.40 6.37
CA SER A 10 -2.03 20.18 5.89
C SER A 10 -0.76 19.94 6.71
N GLU A 11 -0.89 19.81 8.02
CA GLU A 11 0.24 19.50 8.89
C GLU A 11 0.77 18.08 8.65
N ALA A 12 -0.13 17.11 8.59
CA ALA A 12 0.23 15.73 8.33
C ALA A 12 0.85 15.53 6.93
N LEU A 13 0.36 16.28 5.93
CA LEU A 13 0.91 16.26 4.57
C LEU A 13 2.35 16.78 4.55
N ALA A 14 2.61 17.93 5.18
CA ALA A 14 3.97 18.49 5.24
C ALA A 14 4.97 17.53 5.88
N LYS A 15 4.58 16.84 6.98
CA LYS A 15 5.40 15.81 7.62
C LYS A 15 5.60 14.59 6.73
N ALA A 16 4.57 14.17 6.00
CA ALA A 16 4.69 13.05 5.06
C ALA A 16 5.60 13.39 3.87
N GLU A 17 5.55 14.61 3.35
CA GLU A 17 6.44 15.07 2.27
C GLU A 17 7.90 15.16 2.73
N SER A 18 8.16 15.64 3.96
CA SER A 18 9.47 15.58 4.60
C SER A 18 9.98 14.14 4.69
N LEU A 19 9.13 13.22 5.14
CA LEU A 19 9.46 11.80 5.22
C LEU A 19 9.70 11.17 3.85
N LEU A 20 8.89 11.51 2.84
CA LEU A 20 9.12 11.04 1.47
C LEU A 20 10.51 11.45 0.97
N THR A 21 10.88 12.73 1.15
CA THR A 21 12.19 13.25 0.75
C THR A 21 13.33 12.50 1.46
N PHE A 22 13.15 12.19 2.74
CA PHE A 22 14.11 11.42 3.53
C PHE A 22 14.28 9.98 3.03
N LEU A 23 13.16 9.30 2.68
CA LEU A 23 13.18 7.88 2.27
C LEU A 23 13.48 7.66 0.79
N GLN A 24 13.26 8.69 -0.07
CA GLN A 24 13.39 8.60 -1.52
C GLN A 24 14.70 7.95 -2.00
N PRO A 25 15.90 8.28 -1.42
CA PRO A 25 17.15 7.68 -1.89
C PRO A 25 17.26 6.16 -1.66
N ALA A 26 16.45 5.60 -0.77
CA ALA A 26 16.43 4.17 -0.43
C ALA A 26 15.31 3.40 -1.15
N CYS A 27 14.55 4.07 -2.04
CA CYS A 27 13.37 3.51 -2.68
C CYS A 27 13.43 3.65 -4.20
N GLU A 28 13.10 2.57 -4.92
CA GLU A 28 12.79 2.62 -6.35
C GLU A 28 11.49 3.40 -6.58
N ARG A 29 10.53 3.21 -5.69
CA ARG A 29 9.23 3.87 -5.72
C ARG A 29 8.69 4.04 -4.31
N ILE A 30 8.06 5.20 -4.03
CA ILE A 30 7.40 5.47 -2.76
C ILE A 30 6.20 6.41 -2.97
N GLU A 31 5.07 6.12 -2.33
CA GLU A 31 3.86 6.95 -2.37
C GLU A 31 3.16 7.02 -1.02
N ILE A 32 2.52 8.17 -0.78
CA ILE A 32 1.58 8.34 0.35
C ILE A 32 0.38 7.44 0.12
N ALA A 33 -0.10 6.81 1.19
CA ALA A 33 -1.29 5.97 1.22
C ALA A 33 -2.28 6.44 2.29
N GLY A 34 -3.17 5.57 2.71
CA GLY A 34 -4.04 5.77 3.85
C GLY A 34 -4.97 6.96 3.80
N SER A 35 -5.21 7.49 4.96
CA SER A 35 -6.12 8.63 5.16
C SER A 35 -5.62 9.92 4.53
N LEU A 36 -4.30 10.11 4.44
CA LEU A 36 -3.67 11.24 3.74
C LEU A 36 -3.98 11.22 2.25
N ARG A 37 -3.76 10.07 1.57
CA ARG A 37 -4.07 9.94 0.14
C ARG A 37 -5.56 10.13 -0.15
N ARG A 38 -6.42 9.77 0.80
CA ARG A 38 -7.86 10.00 0.72
C ARG A 38 -8.29 11.44 1.09
N GLN A 39 -7.34 12.30 1.45
CA GLN A 39 -7.57 13.70 1.82
C GLN A 39 -8.58 13.86 2.96
N LYS A 40 -8.47 13.05 4.02
CA LYS A 40 -9.30 13.24 5.21
C LYS A 40 -8.89 14.51 5.95
N ALA A 41 -9.85 15.20 6.55
CA ALA A 41 -9.59 16.44 7.29
C ALA A 41 -8.66 16.23 8.50
N GLU A 42 -8.75 15.06 9.15
CA GLU A 42 -7.95 14.68 10.31
C GLU A 42 -7.20 13.37 10.04
N ILE A 43 -5.91 13.37 10.30
CA ILE A 43 -4.97 12.28 10.05
C ILE A 43 -4.41 11.76 11.38
N GLY A 44 -4.52 10.47 11.63
CA GLY A 44 -4.01 9.82 12.83
C GLY A 44 -2.57 9.32 12.71
N ASP A 45 -2.18 8.93 11.52
CA ASP A 45 -0.86 8.38 11.20
C ASP A 45 -0.52 8.58 9.73
N ILE A 46 0.77 8.49 9.40
CA ILE A 46 1.29 8.54 8.03
C ILE A 46 1.42 7.10 7.54
N GLU A 47 0.70 6.76 6.47
CA GLU A 47 0.83 5.49 5.79
C GLU A 47 1.56 5.70 4.45
N LEU A 48 2.63 4.95 4.24
CA LEU A 48 3.41 4.95 2.99
C LEU A 48 3.49 3.54 2.41
N VAL A 49 3.55 3.45 1.09
CA VAL A 49 3.87 2.22 0.37
C VAL A 49 5.15 2.46 -0.41
N ALA A 50 6.10 1.54 -0.33
CA ALA A 50 7.38 1.66 -1.00
C ALA A 50 7.87 0.34 -1.61
N ILE A 51 8.58 0.45 -2.74
CA ILE A 51 9.48 -0.56 -3.27
C ILE A 51 10.88 -0.09 -2.87
N ALA A 52 11.51 -0.78 -1.92
CA ALA A 52 12.84 -0.44 -1.48
C ALA A 52 13.90 -0.91 -2.48
N HIS A 53 14.97 -0.14 -2.66
CA HIS A 53 16.18 -0.64 -3.29
C HIS A 53 16.72 -1.84 -2.52
N ARG A 54 17.29 -2.79 -3.25
CA ARG A 54 17.90 -3.99 -2.71
C ARG A 54 19.33 -4.12 -3.22
N THR A 55 20.29 -4.00 -2.31
CA THR A 55 21.70 -4.15 -2.62
C THR A 55 22.14 -5.60 -2.39
N PRO A 56 22.76 -6.27 -3.38
CA PRO A 56 23.25 -7.63 -3.19
C PRO A 56 24.31 -7.71 -2.10
N ILE A 57 24.18 -8.67 -1.20
CA ILE A 57 25.24 -9.05 -0.26
C ILE A 57 26.12 -10.08 -0.99
N LEU A 58 27.40 -9.74 -1.20
CA LEU A 58 28.34 -10.65 -1.83
C LEU A 58 29.06 -11.48 -0.76
N ASP A 59 29.23 -12.76 -1.01
CA ASP A 59 30.07 -13.65 -0.23
C ASP A 59 31.58 -13.41 -0.49
N MET A 60 32.44 -14.16 0.16
CA MET A 60 33.89 -14.05 0.02
C MET A 60 34.40 -14.42 -1.39
N PHE A 61 33.55 -15.03 -2.24
CA PHE A 61 33.83 -15.39 -3.63
C PHE A 61 33.20 -14.43 -4.62
N GLY A 62 32.57 -13.33 -4.15
CA GLY A 62 31.88 -12.36 -4.99
C GLY A 62 30.52 -12.82 -5.52
N GLN A 63 29.94 -13.90 -4.98
CA GLN A 63 28.63 -14.38 -5.35
C GLN A 63 27.55 -13.78 -4.44
N ALA A 64 26.38 -13.47 -5.02
CA ALA A 64 25.27 -12.95 -4.23
C ALA A 64 24.75 -14.03 -3.26
N SER A 65 24.90 -13.76 -1.94
CA SER A 65 24.42 -14.62 -0.85
C SER A 65 23.09 -14.14 -0.24
N GLY A 66 22.60 -12.96 -0.65
CA GLY A 66 21.38 -12.32 -0.18
C GLY A 66 21.24 -10.89 -0.69
N HIS A 67 20.31 -10.17 -0.15
CA HIS A 67 20.11 -8.74 -0.44
C HIS A 67 19.83 -7.99 0.86
N THR A 68 20.36 -6.78 0.97
CA THR A 68 19.93 -5.83 2.00
C THR A 68 18.63 -5.15 1.59
N CYS A 69 18.01 -4.44 2.53
CA CYS A 69 16.90 -3.54 2.27
C CYS A 69 17.38 -2.13 2.61
N ASP A 70 17.61 -1.32 1.60
CA ASP A 70 18.23 0.00 1.77
C ASP A 70 17.40 0.93 2.68
N VAL A 71 16.07 0.76 2.71
CA VAL A 71 15.21 1.45 3.70
C VAL A 71 15.55 1.01 5.14
N ALA A 72 15.76 -0.29 5.38
CA ALA A 72 16.10 -0.77 6.72
C ALA A 72 17.47 -0.25 7.16
N GLU A 73 18.46 -0.26 6.26
CA GLU A 73 19.79 0.30 6.51
C GLU A 73 19.76 1.81 6.73
N LEU A 74 18.96 2.56 5.96
CA LEU A 74 18.77 3.99 6.17
C LEU A 74 18.21 4.29 7.55
N LEU A 75 17.13 3.61 7.96
CA LEU A 75 16.52 3.79 9.28
C LEU A 75 17.49 3.43 10.42
N GLU A 76 18.35 2.45 10.21
CA GLU A 76 19.37 2.05 11.19
C GLU A 76 20.51 3.08 11.27
N ARG A 77 21.05 3.50 10.15
CA ARG A 77 22.11 4.52 10.05
C ARG A 77 21.71 5.84 10.71
N GLU A 78 20.47 6.26 10.51
CA GLU A 78 19.92 7.50 11.09
C GLU A 78 19.35 7.28 12.51
N ALA A 79 19.62 6.13 13.13
CA ALA A 79 19.20 5.76 14.48
C ALA A 79 17.69 5.95 14.73
N ILE A 80 16.85 5.73 13.71
CA ILE A 80 15.38 5.82 13.82
C ILE A 80 14.86 4.52 14.44
N PRO A 81 14.34 4.56 15.69
CA PRO A 81 13.82 3.36 16.33
C PRO A 81 12.59 2.83 15.60
N ARG A 82 12.59 1.54 15.25
CA ARG A 82 11.41 0.87 14.67
C ARG A 82 10.35 0.57 15.74
N VAL A 83 9.94 1.65 16.43
CA VAL A 83 8.95 1.62 17.50
C VAL A 83 7.87 2.63 17.22
N LYS A 84 6.64 2.16 17.06
CA LYS A 84 5.45 2.99 16.89
C LYS A 84 4.58 2.84 18.14
N GLN A 85 4.29 3.96 18.82
CA GLN A 85 3.44 3.99 20.02
C GLN A 85 3.85 2.95 21.08
N GLY A 86 5.15 2.83 21.35
CA GLY A 86 5.70 1.91 22.35
C GLY A 86 5.77 0.44 21.92
N ARG A 87 5.42 0.10 20.70
CA ARG A 87 5.50 -1.26 20.15
C ARG A 87 6.57 -1.36 19.06
N LYS A 88 7.39 -2.41 19.11
CA LYS A 88 8.32 -2.72 18.01
C LYS A 88 7.52 -3.17 16.79
N VAL A 89 7.74 -2.49 15.66
CA VAL A 89 7.15 -2.82 14.36
C VAL A 89 8.27 -2.85 13.33
N ASP A 90 8.90 -4.01 13.18
CA ASP A 90 10.10 -4.19 12.35
C ASP A 90 10.01 -5.53 11.61
N GLY A 91 8.97 -5.67 10.80
CA GLY A 91 8.77 -6.81 9.92
C GLY A 91 9.41 -6.61 8.54
N GLU A 92 9.57 -7.68 7.79
CA GLU A 92 10.09 -7.63 6.42
C GLU A 92 9.22 -6.77 5.49
N ARG A 93 7.90 -6.88 5.63
CA ARG A 93 6.91 -6.18 4.78
C ARG A 93 6.36 -4.89 5.41
N MET A 94 6.77 -4.55 6.63
CA MET A 94 6.26 -3.38 7.33
C MET A 94 7.25 -2.86 8.36
N LYS A 95 7.52 -1.57 8.33
CA LYS A 95 8.27 -0.83 9.34
C LYS A 95 7.35 0.19 10.00
N GLY A 96 7.34 0.24 11.33
CA GLY A 96 6.61 1.24 12.09
C GLY A 96 7.54 2.07 12.96
N PHE A 97 7.45 3.38 12.90
CA PHE A 97 8.28 4.30 13.64
C PHE A 97 7.57 5.63 13.90
N MET A 98 8.22 6.54 14.59
CA MET A 98 7.72 7.91 14.79
C MET A 98 8.50 8.87 13.91
N TRP A 99 7.79 9.81 13.28
CA TRP A 99 8.36 10.89 12.48
C TRP A 99 7.69 12.20 12.83
N GLU A 100 8.47 13.17 13.28
CA GLU A 100 7.99 14.50 13.70
C GLU A 100 6.73 14.45 14.60
N GLY A 101 6.73 13.49 15.54
CA GLY A 101 5.64 13.28 16.50
C GLY A 101 4.42 12.51 15.97
N MET A 102 4.42 12.11 14.70
CA MET A 102 3.38 11.25 14.11
C MET A 102 3.84 9.80 13.97
N GLY A 103 2.93 8.86 14.18
CA GLY A 103 3.17 7.46 13.88
C GLY A 103 3.24 7.21 12.39
N VAL A 104 4.21 6.39 11.95
CA VAL A 104 4.39 6.00 10.55
C VAL A 104 4.16 4.50 10.40
N ASP A 105 3.43 4.12 9.38
CA ASP A 105 3.32 2.76 8.84
C ASP A 105 3.88 2.74 7.42
N LEU A 106 5.09 2.22 7.27
CA LEU A 106 5.75 2.05 5.97
C LEU A 106 5.60 0.60 5.52
N PHE A 107 4.82 0.40 4.46
CA PHE A 107 4.59 -0.90 3.84
C PHE A 107 5.57 -1.13 2.69
N LEU A 108 6.37 -2.18 2.80
CA LEU A 108 7.33 -2.59 1.78
C LEU A 108 6.71 -3.67 0.88
N CYS A 109 6.78 -3.48 -0.41
CA CYS A 109 6.25 -4.41 -1.40
C CYS A 109 7.25 -4.66 -2.53
N GLN A 110 6.89 -5.56 -3.44
CA GLN A 110 7.62 -5.83 -4.67
C GLN A 110 6.92 -5.13 -5.86
N PRO A 111 7.60 -4.93 -6.99
CA PRO A 111 6.98 -4.34 -8.18
C PRO A 111 5.67 -5.02 -8.58
N GLU A 112 5.60 -6.36 -8.52
CA GLU A 112 4.43 -7.15 -8.92
C GLU A 112 3.25 -7.03 -7.96
N THR A 113 3.48 -6.54 -6.75
CA THR A 113 2.44 -6.37 -5.71
C THR A 113 2.12 -4.90 -5.44
N TRP A 114 2.83 -3.97 -6.11
CA TRP A 114 2.72 -2.53 -5.90
C TRP A 114 1.29 -2.01 -6.00
N ALA A 115 0.64 -2.27 -7.13
CA ALA A 115 -0.70 -1.75 -7.43
C ALA A 115 -1.73 -2.18 -6.39
N MET A 116 -1.71 -3.46 -6.03
CA MET A 116 -2.63 -4.02 -5.04
C MET A 116 -2.29 -3.55 -3.63
N CYS A 117 -1.01 -3.49 -3.26
CA CYS A 117 -0.57 -2.96 -1.99
C CYS A 117 -1.05 -1.51 -1.81
N LEU A 118 -0.79 -0.66 -2.80
CA LEU A 118 -1.20 0.74 -2.78
C LEU A 118 -2.72 0.89 -2.68
N LEU A 119 -3.49 0.09 -3.42
CA LEU A 119 -4.96 0.07 -3.35
C LEU A 119 -5.45 -0.31 -1.95
N ILE A 120 -4.92 -1.41 -1.39
CA ILE A 120 -5.32 -1.92 -0.07
C ILE A 120 -4.97 -0.91 1.02
N ARG A 121 -3.75 -0.36 0.99
CA ARG A 121 -3.27 0.59 2.00
C ARG A 121 -3.90 1.96 1.85
N THR A 122 -4.25 2.36 0.63
CA THR A 122 -5.06 3.57 0.43
C THR A 122 -6.46 3.39 0.99
N GLY A 123 -7.14 2.29 0.76
CA GLY A 123 -8.49 1.82 1.19
C GLY A 123 -9.41 2.95 1.53
N SER A 124 -10.58 2.95 2.03
CA SER A 124 -10.88 2.55 3.44
C SER A 124 -10.81 1.04 3.64
N LYS A 125 -10.82 0.59 4.89
CA LYS A 125 -10.86 -0.84 5.19
C LYS A 125 -12.02 -1.54 4.47
N ALA A 126 -13.20 -0.95 4.50
CA ALA A 126 -14.39 -1.48 3.85
C ALA A 126 -14.24 -1.49 2.33
N TYR A 127 -13.60 -0.46 1.75
CA TYR A 127 -13.32 -0.40 0.32
C TYR A 127 -12.34 -1.50 -0.13
N ALA A 128 -11.22 -1.63 0.56
CA ALA A 128 -10.23 -2.68 0.29
C ALA A 128 -10.85 -4.08 0.42
N GLN A 129 -11.64 -4.30 1.46
CA GLN A 129 -12.35 -5.55 1.67
C GLN A 129 -13.34 -5.85 0.52
N TRP A 130 -14.14 -4.86 0.10
CA TRP A 130 -15.03 -5.00 -1.05
C TRP A 130 -14.25 -5.33 -2.33
N PHE A 131 -13.16 -4.63 -2.59
CA PHE A 131 -12.35 -4.82 -3.79
C PHE A 131 -11.78 -6.24 -3.88
N MET A 132 -11.34 -6.81 -2.76
CA MET A 132 -10.78 -8.16 -2.69
C MET A 132 -11.84 -9.26 -2.52
N THR A 133 -13.11 -8.92 -2.44
CA THR A 133 -14.20 -9.88 -2.21
C THR A 133 -14.81 -10.33 -3.53
N SER A 134 -15.16 -11.63 -3.60
CA SER A 134 -15.87 -12.20 -4.75
C SER A 134 -17.25 -11.53 -4.96
N ARG A 135 -17.63 -11.36 -6.21
CA ARG A 135 -18.96 -10.86 -6.63
C ARG A 135 -20.12 -11.67 -6.03
N ARG A 136 -19.95 -12.98 -5.82
CA ARG A 136 -20.95 -13.82 -5.16
C ARG A 136 -21.26 -13.35 -3.72
N LYS A 137 -20.32 -12.64 -3.09
CA LYS A 137 -20.45 -12.01 -1.77
C LYS A 137 -20.56 -10.48 -1.87
N ASN A 138 -21.12 -9.95 -2.97
CA ASN A 138 -21.26 -8.53 -3.25
C ASN A 138 -19.94 -7.74 -3.33
N GLY A 139 -18.85 -8.39 -3.70
CA GLY A 139 -17.54 -7.76 -3.94
C GLY A 139 -17.27 -7.40 -5.39
N ALA A 140 -16.05 -6.97 -5.66
CA ALA A 140 -15.60 -6.53 -6.98
C ALA A 140 -15.15 -7.69 -7.87
N LEU A 141 -14.56 -8.75 -7.31
CA LEU A 141 -13.91 -9.82 -8.08
C LEU A 141 -14.91 -10.71 -8.81
N PRO A 142 -14.81 -10.87 -10.14
CA PRO A 142 -15.60 -11.83 -10.91
C PRO A 142 -15.23 -13.27 -10.55
N SER A 143 -16.01 -14.23 -11.06
CA SER A 143 -15.70 -15.65 -10.87
C SER A 143 -14.34 -16.00 -11.48
N GLY A 144 -13.59 -16.87 -10.83
CA GLY A 144 -12.25 -17.25 -11.25
C GLY A 144 -11.14 -16.28 -10.83
N MET A 145 -11.47 -15.08 -10.35
CA MET A 145 -10.47 -14.15 -9.82
C MET A 145 -10.34 -14.20 -8.30
N SER A 146 -9.12 -14.08 -7.82
CA SER A 146 -8.78 -14.02 -6.39
C SER A 146 -7.61 -13.04 -6.15
N VAL A 147 -7.46 -12.64 -4.88
CA VAL A 147 -6.29 -11.86 -4.43
C VAL A 147 -5.59 -12.66 -3.33
N THR A 148 -4.34 -12.98 -3.56
CA THR A 148 -3.47 -13.68 -2.61
C THR A 148 -2.13 -12.95 -2.56
N ASP A 149 -1.57 -12.76 -1.36
CA ASP A 149 -0.29 -12.06 -1.15
C ASP A 149 -0.16 -10.74 -1.92
N GLN A 150 -1.24 -9.94 -1.93
CA GLN A 150 -1.32 -8.64 -2.63
C GLN A 150 -1.10 -8.74 -4.15
N ARG A 151 -1.46 -9.86 -4.76
CA ARG A 151 -1.41 -10.08 -6.19
C ARG A 151 -2.75 -10.57 -6.71
N LEU A 152 -3.15 -10.10 -7.89
CA LEU A 152 -4.38 -10.55 -8.56
C LEU A 152 -4.11 -11.81 -9.35
N TYR A 153 -4.99 -12.82 -9.20
CA TYR A 153 -4.95 -14.09 -9.90
C TYR A 153 -6.22 -14.31 -10.71
N HIS A 154 -6.10 -15.06 -11.80
CA HIS A 154 -7.20 -15.60 -12.56
C HIS A 154 -6.95 -17.10 -12.80
N HIS A 155 -7.84 -17.97 -12.26
CA HIS A 155 -7.66 -19.43 -12.27
C HIS A 155 -6.29 -19.88 -11.78
N ASP A 156 -5.87 -19.36 -10.61
CA ASP A 156 -4.59 -19.62 -9.93
C ASP A 156 -3.32 -19.11 -10.66
N GLU A 157 -3.49 -18.50 -11.83
CA GLU A 157 -2.39 -17.84 -12.54
C GLU A 157 -2.36 -16.33 -12.24
N PRO A 158 -1.17 -15.74 -11.99
CA PRO A 158 -1.06 -14.31 -11.76
C PRO A 158 -1.46 -13.52 -13.01
N VAL A 159 -2.32 -12.52 -12.84
CA VAL A 159 -2.73 -11.64 -13.94
C VAL A 159 -1.54 -10.77 -14.36
N PRO A 160 -1.08 -10.84 -15.62
CA PRO A 160 0.06 -10.06 -16.08
C PRO A 160 -0.31 -8.59 -16.34
N GLY A 161 0.71 -7.73 -16.44
CA GLY A 161 0.55 -6.33 -16.87
C GLY A 161 -0.07 -5.40 -15.82
N ILE A 162 -0.13 -5.83 -14.55
CA ILE A 162 -0.59 -4.98 -13.45
C ILE A 162 0.59 -4.18 -12.91
N VAL A 163 0.64 -2.90 -13.22
CA VAL A 163 1.67 -1.95 -12.78
C VAL A 163 1.05 -0.88 -11.87
N GLU A 164 -0.11 -0.35 -12.24
CA GLU A 164 -0.81 0.72 -11.54
C GLU A 164 -2.17 0.26 -11.01
N GLU A 165 -2.71 0.99 -10.03
CA GLU A 165 -4.05 0.69 -9.49
C GLU A 165 -5.14 0.61 -10.59
N ARG A 166 -5.03 1.40 -11.65
CA ARG A 166 -6.00 1.37 -12.76
C ARG A 166 -5.99 0.06 -13.52
N ASP A 167 -4.83 -0.60 -13.63
CA ASP A 167 -4.71 -1.87 -14.35
C ASP A 167 -5.51 -2.97 -13.65
N LEU A 168 -5.63 -2.90 -12.31
CA LEU A 168 -6.49 -3.80 -11.54
C LEU A 168 -7.95 -3.70 -11.99
N TYR A 169 -8.45 -2.47 -12.22
CA TYR A 169 -9.83 -2.27 -12.69
C TYR A 169 -10.01 -2.70 -14.13
N VAL A 170 -9.01 -2.45 -14.99
CA VAL A 170 -9.03 -2.91 -16.39
C VAL A 170 -9.11 -4.43 -16.43
N ALA A 171 -8.25 -5.13 -15.71
CA ALA A 171 -8.23 -6.59 -15.66
C ALA A 171 -9.54 -7.19 -15.11
N ILE A 172 -10.03 -6.64 -13.99
CA ILE A 172 -11.30 -7.08 -13.39
C ILE A 172 -12.46 -6.82 -14.34
N ASN A 173 -12.53 -5.65 -14.99
CA ASN A 173 -13.60 -5.29 -15.90
C ASN A 173 -13.56 -6.12 -17.17
N HIS A 174 -12.39 -6.45 -17.71
CA HIS A 174 -12.27 -7.35 -18.85
C HIS A 174 -12.92 -8.71 -18.55
N GLU A 175 -12.67 -9.28 -17.37
CA GLU A 175 -13.27 -10.55 -16.98
C GLU A 175 -14.77 -10.41 -16.63
N ARG A 176 -15.18 -9.29 -16.04
CA ARG A 176 -16.61 -9.01 -15.79
C ARG A 176 -17.41 -8.89 -17.07
N ASP A 177 -16.86 -8.24 -18.09
CA ASP A 177 -17.49 -8.13 -19.43
C ASP A 177 -17.68 -9.51 -20.07
N ARG A 178 -16.65 -10.35 -20.06
CA ARG A 178 -16.73 -11.76 -20.52
C ARG A 178 -17.82 -12.56 -19.80
N GLN A 179 -18.11 -12.24 -18.54
CA GLN A 179 -19.14 -12.88 -17.73
C GLN A 179 -20.50 -12.16 -17.79
N HIS A 180 -20.67 -11.19 -18.71
CA HIS A 180 -21.86 -10.34 -18.82
C HIS A 180 -22.27 -9.71 -17.48
N ALA A 181 -21.29 -9.29 -16.68
CA ALA A 181 -21.51 -8.68 -15.38
C ALA A 181 -21.32 -7.16 -15.45
N PRO A 182 -22.04 -6.38 -14.63
CA PRO A 182 -21.86 -4.93 -14.57
C PRO A 182 -20.42 -4.56 -14.28
N LEU A 183 -19.86 -3.60 -15.04
CA LEU A 183 -18.50 -3.13 -14.85
C LEU A 183 -18.38 -2.33 -13.54
N ILE A 184 -17.20 -2.35 -12.93
CA ILE A 184 -16.90 -1.52 -11.77
C ILE A 184 -16.21 -0.22 -12.21
N ARG A 185 -16.60 0.89 -11.57
CA ARG A 185 -15.98 2.17 -11.82
C ARG A 185 -14.67 2.30 -11.04
N TYR A 186 -13.67 2.93 -11.66
CA TYR A 186 -12.49 3.36 -10.92
C TYR A 186 -12.86 4.46 -9.93
N HIS A 187 -12.60 4.23 -8.65
CA HIS A 187 -12.77 5.23 -7.61
C HIS A 187 -11.42 5.88 -7.29
N LYS A 188 -11.37 7.21 -7.40
CA LYS A 188 -10.21 7.97 -6.93
C LYS A 188 -10.02 7.76 -5.42
N PRO A 189 -8.81 7.93 -4.88
CA PRO A 189 -8.57 7.79 -3.44
C PRO A 189 -9.56 8.56 -2.56
N GLN A 190 -9.88 9.80 -2.92
CA GLN A 190 -10.81 10.68 -2.18
C GLN A 190 -12.24 10.11 -2.12
N ASP A 191 -12.65 9.37 -3.15
CA ASP A 191 -14.00 8.79 -3.27
C ASP A 191 -14.14 7.46 -2.51
N ARG A 192 -13.05 6.93 -1.91
CA ARG A 192 -13.03 5.65 -1.21
C ARG A 192 -13.41 5.76 0.27
N SER A 193 -13.99 6.87 0.70
CA SER A 193 -14.58 6.98 2.04
C SER A 193 -15.80 6.06 2.16
N GLU A 194 -16.06 5.52 3.36
CA GLU A 194 -17.15 4.56 3.58
C GLU A 194 -18.54 5.06 3.15
N THR A 195 -18.72 6.36 3.10
CA THR A 195 -20.00 7.00 2.77
C THR A 195 -20.18 7.16 1.26
N ILE A 196 -19.12 7.52 0.54
CA ILE A 196 -19.23 7.90 -0.88
C ILE A 196 -19.32 6.67 -1.78
N TRP A 197 -18.46 5.66 -1.60
CA TRP A 197 -18.43 4.52 -2.51
C TRP A 197 -19.64 3.57 -2.35
N LYS A 198 -20.28 3.52 -1.16
CA LYS A 198 -21.52 2.74 -0.94
C LYS A 198 -22.72 3.28 -1.73
N VAL A 199 -22.72 4.57 -2.00
CA VAL A 199 -23.82 5.24 -2.75
C VAL A 199 -23.62 5.06 -4.27
N GLN A 200 -22.42 4.76 -4.73
CA GLN A 200 -22.06 4.63 -6.15
C GLN A 200 -22.00 3.18 -6.65
N ARG A 201 -22.51 2.22 -5.86
CA ARG A 201 -22.66 0.82 -6.25
C ARG A 201 -23.71 0.59 -7.30
#